data_56d714d5268e998249e68ac574ca39e5
#
_entry.id   56d714d5268e998249e68ac574ca39e5
#
_cell.length_a   1.000
_cell.length_b   1.000
_cell.length_c   1.000
_cell.angle_alpha   90.00
_cell.angle_beta   90.00
_cell.angle_gamma   90.00
#
_symmetry.space_group_name_H-M   'P 1'
#
loop_
_entity.id
_entity.type
_entity.pdbx_description
1 polymer ?
#
loop_
_entity_poly.entity_id
_entity_poly.type
_entity_poly.pdbx_seq_one_letter_code
_entity_poly.pdbx_strand_id
1 'polypeptide(L)'
;IDLSKLPTPKVIEELDYEVLFQEYLSDFTARDEEYDGLLESDPAIIILEVMAYREMLVRKRINESAKATLLAFAKGSDLDHILAEYGVPRLDGEDDDRFRMRGQMALDGFSTAGPIDAYKFFALSASVKVKSVDVRSDEPGKVIVTILSTEGDGTAVRRESVPENKITVTDGKATLSGKSIDHLVVKDVSGGQTYKENFDYTFDKANSLLAVTVDSKISNNTELLVSYERADVLELVELALNHEDARPLTDHVSVVSAEIIKYSISAHITVYSGPSCSVVEDAANDAIKIYTNERHAMGELVAISGIYQALHVNGVKKVQLDQPLQDIETTKLQAAYCEKISLTMEIFNE
;
A
#
# COMPACT_ATOMS: atom_id res chain seq x y z
N ILE A 1 18.17 2.96 -1.66
CA ILE A 1 18.30 2.98 -3.15
C ILE A 1 16.91 2.99 -3.74
N ASP A 2 16.63 3.92 -4.66
CA ASP A 2 15.37 3.97 -5.38
C ASP A 2 15.38 2.92 -6.51
N LEU A 3 14.71 1.80 -6.28
CA LEU A 3 14.66 0.68 -7.22
C LEU A 3 13.90 1.02 -8.51
N SER A 4 12.99 2.00 -8.49
CA SER A 4 12.22 2.42 -9.66
C SER A 4 13.08 3.08 -10.74
N LYS A 5 14.24 3.61 -10.34
CA LYS A 5 15.20 4.27 -11.23
C LYS A 5 16.29 3.34 -11.80
N LEU A 6 16.25 2.07 -11.40
CA LEU A 6 17.21 1.10 -11.95
C LEU A 6 16.87 0.80 -13.41
N PRO A 7 17.91 0.79 -14.31
CA PRO A 7 17.68 0.42 -15.69
C PRO A 7 17.26 -1.04 -15.78
N THR A 8 16.46 -1.35 -16.80
CA THR A 8 16.08 -2.74 -17.09
C THR A 8 17.34 -3.59 -17.31
N PRO A 9 17.45 -4.77 -16.67
CA PRO A 9 18.60 -5.66 -16.85
C PRO A 9 18.79 -6.07 -18.31
N LYS A 10 20.03 -6.20 -18.74
CA LYS A 10 20.37 -6.59 -20.12
C LYS A 10 19.85 -7.99 -20.54
N VAL A 11 19.51 -8.83 -19.56
CA VAL A 11 18.92 -10.15 -19.81
C VAL A 11 17.49 -10.06 -20.34
N ILE A 12 16.84 -8.92 -20.19
CA ILE A 12 15.49 -8.68 -20.69
C ILE A 12 15.59 -8.23 -22.14
N GLU A 13 15.05 -9.03 -23.04
CA GLU A 13 15.00 -8.76 -24.48
C GLU A 13 13.76 -7.94 -24.83
N GLU A 14 13.91 -7.02 -25.77
CA GLU A 14 12.77 -6.37 -26.41
C GLU A 14 12.22 -7.32 -27.50
N LEU A 15 10.93 -7.68 -27.37
CA LEU A 15 10.30 -8.68 -28.21
C LEU A 15 9.41 -8.01 -29.24
N ASP A 16 9.70 -8.26 -30.51
CA ASP A 16 8.89 -7.84 -31.64
C ASP A 16 8.52 -9.06 -32.49
N TYR A 17 7.23 -9.28 -32.68
CA TYR A 17 6.72 -10.41 -33.46
C TYR A 17 7.17 -10.34 -34.93
N GLU A 18 7.11 -9.16 -35.53
CA GLU A 18 7.45 -8.99 -36.95
C GLU A 18 8.94 -9.28 -37.20
N VAL A 19 9.82 -8.84 -36.29
CA VAL A 19 11.26 -9.16 -36.37
C VAL A 19 11.48 -10.66 -36.33
N LEU A 20 10.86 -11.37 -35.40
CA LEU A 20 10.97 -12.82 -35.28
C LEU A 20 10.41 -13.54 -36.53
N PHE A 21 9.29 -13.08 -37.04
CA PHE A 21 8.71 -13.66 -38.26
C PHE A 21 9.65 -13.47 -39.46
N GLN A 22 10.21 -12.29 -39.64
CA GLN A 22 11.17 -12.00 -40.72
C GLN A 22 12.47 -12.81 -40.57
N GLU A 23 12.94 -13.07 -39.38
CA GLU A 23 14.07 -13.99 -39.12
C GLU A 23 13.74 -15.41 -39.59
N TYR A 24 12.57 -15.95 -39.23
CA TYR A 24 12.12 -17.27 -39.69
C TYR A 24 11.94 -17.34 -41.21
N LEU A 25 11.37 -16.32 -41.81
CA LEU A 25 11.18 -16.25 -43.27
C LEU A 25 12.51 -16.21 -44.00
N SER A 26 13.46 -15.40 -43.50
CA SER A 26 14.82 -15.34 -44.04
C SER A 26 15.56 -16.67 -43.96
N ASP A 27 15.47 -17.34 -42.79
CA ASP A 27 16.07 -18.68 -42.60
C ASP A 27 15.45 -19.74 -43.49
N PHE A 28 14.15 -19.66 -43.71
CA PHE A 28 13.43 -20.58 -44.59
C PHE A 28 13.82 -20.39 -46.07
N THR A 29 13.78 -19.16 -46.56
CA THR A 29 14.13 -18.86 -47.97
C THR A 29 15.62 -19.11 -48.26
N ALA A 30 16.51 -18.95 -47.27
CA ALA A 30 17.92 -19.32 -47.43
C ALA A 30 18.14 -20.84 -47.58
N ARG A 31 17.22 -21.69 -47.09
CA ARG A 31 17.28 -23.16 -47.21
C ARG A 31 16.60 -23.70 -48.45
N ASP A 32 15.60 -22.99 -48.99
CA ASP A 32 14.85 -23.33 -50.16
C ASP A 32 14.78 -22.10 -51.08
N GLU A 33 15.83 -21.87 -51.86
CA GLU A 33 15.97 -20.72 -52.78
C GLU A 33 14.97 -20.76 -53.93
N GLU A 34 14.39 -21.93 -54.26
CA GLU A 34 13.42 -22.11 -55.36
C GLU A 34 11.97 -21.86 -54.88
N TYR A 35 11.76 -21.67 -53.55
CA TYR A 35 10.43 -21.45 -53.00
C TYR A 35 9.93 -20.03 -53.31
N ASP A 36 8.80 -19.93 -54.00
CA ASP A 36 8.15 -18.68 -54.46
C ASP A 36 6.79 -18.40 -53.82
N GLY A 37 6.34 -19.28 -52.89
CA GLY A 37 5.05 -19.21 -52.23
C GLY A 37 5.05 -18.23 -51.07
N LEU A 38 5.17 -16.92 -51.33
CA LEU A 38 5.23 -15.87 -50.31
C LEU A 38 3.85 -15.20 -50.00
N LEU A 39 2.75 -15.91 -50.25
CA LEU A 39 1.41 -15.41 -49.92
C LEU A 39 1.06 -15.73 -48.47
N GLU A 40 0.38 -14.79 -47.78
CA GLU A 40 -0.10 -14.98 -46.41
C GLU A 40 -0.95 -16.26 -46.21
N SER A 41 -1.64 -16.72 -47.31
CA SER A 41 -2.44 -17.94 -47.29
C SER A 41 -1.64 -19.23 -47.54
N ASP A 42 -0.34 -19.13 -47.77
CA ASP A 42 0.50 -20.29 -48.01
C ASP A 42 0.69 -21.09 -46.71
N PRO A 43 0.49 -22.42 -46.70
CA PRO A 43 0.67 -23.25 -45.52
C PRO A 43 2.05 -23.13 -44.84
N ALA A 44 3.11 -22.91 -45.64
CA ALA A 44 4.46 -22.73 -45.07
C ALA A 44 4.55 -21.40 -44.31
N ILE A 45 4.00 -20.31 -44.88
CA ILE A 45 3.97 -19.00 -44.21
C ILE A 45 3.16 -19.08 -42.91
N ILE A 46 1.98 -19.72 -42.92
CA ILE A 46 1.17 -19.92 -41.72
C ILE A 46 1.95 -20.69 -40.63
N ILE A 47 2.74 -21.68 -41.00
CA ILE A 47 3.58 -22.42 -40.04
C ILE A 47 4.67 -21.52 -39.47
N LEU A 48 5.34 -20.69 -40.28
CA LEU A 48 6.36 -19.75 -39.80
C LEU A 48 5.77 -18.68 -38.84
N GLU A 49 4.56 -18.20 -39.15
CA GLU A 49 3.84 -17.29 -38.23
C GLU A 49 3.56 -17.94 -36.87
N VAL A 50 3.08 -19.19 -36.87
CA VAL A 50 2.84 -19.94 -35.63
C VAL A 50 4.15 -20.17 -34.89
N MET A 51 5.24 -20.46 -35.55
CA MET A 51 6.57 -20.64 -34.94
C MET A 51 7.06 -19.34 -34.28
N ALA A 52 7.02 -18.20 -35.01
CA ALA A 52 7.40 -16.90 -34.52
C ALA A 52 6.58 -16.50 -33.26
N TYR A 53 5.25 -16.70 -33.33
CA TYR A 53 4.39 -16.43 -32.18
C TYR A 53 4.73 -17.30 -30.97
N ARG A 54 4.98 -18.60 -31.16
CA ARG A 54 5.35 -19.52 -30.09
C ARG A 54 6.69 -19.16 -29.47
N GLU A 55 7.68 -18.81 -30.28
CA GLU A 55 8.98 -18.35 -29.80
C GLU A 55 8.85 -17.05 -29.00
N MET A 56 8.10 -16.09 -29.50
CA MET A 56 7.81 -14.85 -28.76
C MET A 56 7.23 -15.14 -27.37
N LEU A 57 6.29 -16.09 -27.26
CA LEU A 57 5.72 -16.48 -25.97
C LEU A 57 6.76 -17.12 -25.03
N VAL A 58 7.67 -17.95 -25.57
CA VAL A 58 8.75 -18.57 -24.80
C VAL A 58 9.74 -17.51 -24.31
N ARG A 59 10.19 -16.60 -25.20
CA ARG A 59 11.09 -15.50 -24.84
C ARG A 59 10.44 -14.55 -23.82
N LYS A 60 9.15 -14.27 -23.97
CA LYS A 60 8.38 -13.51 -22.98
C LYS A 60 8.41 -14.20 -21.62
N ARG A 61 8.20 -15.53 -21.57
CA ARG A 61 8.27 -16.29 -20.32
C ARG A 61 9.65 -16.25 -19.67
N ILE A 62 10.72 -16.29 -20.48
CA ILE A 62 12.10 -16.16 -20.00
C ILE A 62 12.30 -14.76 -19.39
N ASN A 63 11.86 -13.70 -20.05
CA ASN A 63 11.92 -12.33 -19.54
C ASN A 63 11.16 -12.18 -18.22
N GLU A 64 9.96 -12.72 -18.14
CA GLU A 64 9.16 -12.70 -16.91
C GLU A 64 9.84 -13.48 -15.77
N SER A 65 10.43 -14.64 -16.08
CA SER A 65 11.16 -15.43 -15.09
C SER A 65 12.40 -14.70 -14.59
N ALA A 66 13.12 -14.01 -15.46
CA ALA A 66 14.26 -13.19 -15.06
C ALA A 66 13.86 -12.01 -14.17
N LYS A 67 12.72 -11.36 -14.48
CA LYS A 67 12.17 -10.27 -13.64
C LYS A 67 11.71 -10.76 -12.27
N ALA A 68 11.14 -11.96 -12.20
CA ALA A 68 10.64 -12.56 -10.96
C ALA A 68 11.72 -12.78 -9.90
N THR A 69 13.00 -12.90 -10.30
CA THR A 69 14.14 -13.08 -9.37
C THR A 69 14.74 -11.78 -8.88
N LEU A 70 14.26 -10.63 -9.33
CA LEU A 70 14.84 -9.33 -9.01
C LEU A 70 13.90 -8.53 -8.11
N LEU A 71 14.37 -8.10 -6.95
CA LEU A 71 13.59 -7.34 -5.97
C LEU A 71 12.86 -6.13 -6.58
N ALA A 72 13.47 -5.46 -7.56
CA ALA A 72 12.88 -4.30 -8.24
C ALA A 72 11.64 -4.64 -9.08
N PHE A 73 11.52 -5.88 -9.58
CA PHE A 73 10.51 -6.28 -10.55
C PHE A 73 9.58 -7.39 -10.06
N ALA A 74 10.00 -8.17 -9.07
CA ALA A 74 9.22 -9.27 -8.52
C ALA A 74 7.86 -8.78 -7.96
N LYS A 75 6.82 -9.60 -8.10
CA LYS A 75 5.45 -9.31 -7.67
C LYS A 75 4.83 -10.52 -6.97
N GLY A 76 3.84 -10.26 -6.10
CA GLY A 76 3.08 -11.30 -5.42
C GLY A 76 3.98 -12.32 -4.74
N SER A 77 3.75 -13.61 -4.97
CA SER A 77 4.50 -14.71 -4.36
C SER A 77 5.99 -14.71 -4.67
N ASP A 78 6.43 -14.22 -5.83
CA ASP A 78 7.84 -14.15 -6.17
C ASP A 78 8.56 -13.14 -5.24
N LEU A 79 7.92 -12.01 -4.96
CA LEU A 79 8.41 -11.03 -4.00
C LEU A 79 8.42 -11.60 -2.57
N ASP A 80 7.39 -12.38 -2.20
CA ASP A 80 7.29 -13.03 -0.90
C ASP A 80 8.47 -13.98 -0.67
N HIS A 81 8.84 -14.77 -1.69
CA HIS A 81 9.99 -15.68 -1.63
C HIS A 81 11.31 -14.92 -1.49
N ILE A 82 11.52 -13.84 -2.22
CA ILE A 82 12.74 -13.03 -2.11
C ILE A 82 12.88 -12.46 -0.70
N LEU A 83 11.81 -11.90 -0.13
CA LEU A 83 11.87 -11.25 1.18
C LEU A 83 11.83 -12.23 2.35
N ALA A 84 11.37 -13.46 2.14
CA ALA A 84 11.47 -14.53 3.13
C ALA A 84 12.93 -14.90 3.43
N GLU A 85 13.88 -14.76 2.48
CA GLU A 85 15.31 -14.97 2.71
C GLU A 85 15.88 -13.98 3.73
N TYR A 86 15.26 -12.79 3.85
CA TYR A 86 15.61 -11.76 4.84
C TYR A 86 14.75 -11.84 6.11
N GLY A 87 13.94 -12.90 6.26
CA GLY A 87 13.08 -13.09 7.43
C GLY A 87 11.92 -12.09 7.53
N VAL A 88 11.53 -11.47 6.42
CA VAL A 88 10.45 -10.46 6.38
C VAL A 88 9.19 -11.08 5.78
N PRO A 89 8.17 -11.41 6.59
CA PRO A 89 6.89 -11.85 6.08
C PRO A 89 6.06 -10.66 5.59
N ARG A 90 5.22 -10.88 4.57
CA ARG A 90 4.20 -9.92 4.16
C ARG A 90 3.14 -9.76 5.25
N LEU A 91 2.74 -8.54 5.53
CA LEU A 91 1.62 -8.26 6.41
C LEU A 91 0.30 -8.50 5.66
N ASP A 92 -0.75 -8.84 6.41
CA ASP A 92 -2.07 -9.05 5.82
C ASP A 92 -2.60 -7.76 5.17
N GLY A 93 -2.96 -7.85 3.88
CA GLY A 93 -3.39 -6.70 3.07
C GLY A 93 -2.26 -5.76 2.62
N GLU A 94 -0.98 -6.12 2.78
CA GLU A 94 0.14 -5.31 2.33
C GLU A 94 0.35 -5.41 0.81
N ASP A 95 0.42 -4.25 0.12
CA ASP A 95 0.73 -4.19 -1.30
C ASP A 95 2.23 -4.43 -1.58
N ASP A 96 2.55 -4.76 -2.85
CA ASP A 96 3.92 -5.11 -3.26
C ASP A 96 4.91 -3.96 -3.09
N ASP A 97 4.50 -2.71 -3.32
CA ASP A 97 5.42 -1.57 -3.28
C ASP A 97 5.81 -1.23 -1.85
N ARG A 98 4.84 -1.27 -0.93
CA ARG A 98 5.11 -1.11 0.50
C ARG A 98 5.94 -2.27 1.05
N PHE A 99 5.62 -3.50 0.68
CA PHE A 99 6.37 -4.69 1.08
C PHE A 99 7.82 -4.65 0.59
N ARG A 100 8.04 -4.25 -0.66
CA ARG A 100 9.36 -4.05 -1.26
C ARG A 100 10.16 -2.96 -0.54
N MET A 101 9.53 -1.81 -0.24
CA MET A 101 10.16 -0.71 0.52
C MET A 101 10.58 -1.17 1.91
N ARG A 102 9.72 -1.89 2.63
CA ARG A 102 10.02 -2.45 3.95
C ARG A 102 11.14 -3.49 3.90
N GLY A 103 11.11 -4.35 2.87
CA GLY A 103 12.16 -5.35 2.64
C GLY A 103 13.55 -4.76 2.39
N GLN A 104 13.65 -3.57 1.76
CA GLN A 104 14.93 -2.88 1.60
C GLN A 104 15.57 -2.45 2.93
N MET A 105 14.77 -2.20 3.95
CA MET A 105 15.22 -1.80 5.29
C MET A 105 15.47 -3.02 6.21
N ALA A 106 15.18 -4.24 5.74
CA ALA A 106 15.25 -5.44 6.59
C ALA A 106 16.65 -5.68 7.19
N LEU A 107 17.69 -5.42 6.42
CA LEU A 107 19.07 -5.58 6.90
C LEU A 107 19.42 -4.60 8.04
N ASP A 108 18.86 -3.40 8.01
CA ASP A 108 19.05 -2.43 9.08
C ASP A 108 18.35 -2.88 10.37
N GLY A 109 17.23 -3.62 10.25
CA GLY A 109 16.52 -4.23 11.36
C GLY A 109 17.32 -5.26 12.16
N PHE A 110 18.37 -5.87 11.58
CA PHE A 110 19.27 -6.76 12.29
C PHE A 110 20.31 -6.03 13.16
N SER A 111 20.42 -4.71 13.01
CA SER A 111 21.39 -3.92 13.78
C SER A 111 20.85 -3.58 15.17
N THR A 112 21.51 -4.05 16.21
CA THR A 112 21.22 -3.72 17.61
C THR A 112 21.73 -2.34 18.01
N ALA A 113 22.41 -1.62 17.11
CA ALA A 113 22.93 -0.27 17.38
C ALA A 113 21.88 0.86 17.24
N GLY A 114 20.65 0.52 16.85
CA GLY A 114 19.53 1.47 16.71
C GLY A 114 19.71 2.51 15.60
N PRO A 115 20.10 2.11 14.35
CA PRO A 115 20.10 3.07 13.24
C PRO A 115 18.67 3.52 12.92
N ILE A 116 18.55 4.71 12.35
CA ILE A 116 17.25 5.31 11.99
C ILE A 116 16.38 4.35 11.17
N ASP A 117 16.99 3.66 10.21
CA ASP A 117 16.26 2.76 9.30
C ASP A 117 15.80 1.47 9.99
N ALA A 118 16.46 1.03 11.08
CA ALA A 118 15.95 -0.05 11.94
C ALA A 118 14.64 0.36 12.62
N TYR A 119 14.58 1.54 13.24
CA TYR A 119 13.34 2.05 13.83
C TYR A 119 12.22 2.19 12.80
N LYS A 120 12.53 2.68 11.60
CA LYS A 120 11.55 2.75 10.50
C LYS A 120 11.05 1.38 10.09
N PHE A 121 11.95 0.40 9.95
CA PHE A 121 11.61 -0.98 9.61
C PHE A 121 10.64 -1.59 10.63
N PHE A 122 10.94 -1.49 11.93
CA PHE A 122 10.08 -2.03 12.96
C PHE A 122 8.74 -1.30 13.05
N ALA A 123 8.72 0.01 12.89
CA ALA A 123 7.49 0.79 12.88
C ALA A 123 6.58 0.42 11.68
N LEU A 124 7.15 0.31 10.47
CA LEU A 124 6.42 -0.14 9.29
C LEU A 124 5.96 -1.59 9.40
N SER A 125 6.71 -2.43 10.12
CA SER A 125 6.38 -3.85 10.33
C SER A 125 5.30 -4.06 11.39
N ALA A 126 4.99 -3.05 12.21
CA ALA A 126 3.98 -3.14 13.26
C ALA A 126 2.55 -3.18 12.71
N SER A 127 2.26 -2.45 11.62
CA SER A 127 0.92 -2.37 11.03
C SER A 127 0.96 -1.88 9.57
N VAL A 128 0.09 -2.43 8.71
CA VAL A 128 -0.14 -1.93 7.34
C VAL A 128 -0.71 -0.51 7.32
N LYS A 129 -1.33 -0.08 8.42
CA LYS A 129 -1.88 1.27 8.57
C LYS A 129 -0.79 2.36 8.72
N VAL A 130 0.48 1.99 8.91
CA VAL A 130 1.60 2.95 8.92
C VAL A 130 1.96 3.32 7.49
N LYS A 131 1.72 4.58 7.09
CA LYS A 131 2.01 5.10 5.75
C LYS A 131 3.46 5.54 5.62
N SER A 132 3.94 6.36 6.54
CA SER A 132 5.33 6.80 6.60
C SER A 132 5.80 7.03 8.03
N VAL A 133 7.12 7.01 8.22
CA VAL A 133 7.77 7.10 9.52
C VAL A 133 8.93 8.08 9.43
N ASP A 134 9.01 9.03 10.36
CA ASP A 134 10.21 9.82 10.61
C ASP A 134 10.74 9.51 12.01
N VAL A 135 12.07 9.45 12.14
CA VAL A 135 12.77 9.12 13.39
C VAL A 135 13.79 10.18 13.69
N ARG A 136 13.74 10.72 14.89
CA ARG A 136 14.70 11.73 15.37
C ARG A 136 15.12 11.48 16.82
N SER A 137 16.28 11.98 17.16
CA SER A 137 16.78 12.02 18.53
C SER A 137 17.31 13.43 18.78
N ASP A 138 16.55 14.21 19.53
CA ASP A 138 16.91 15.60 19.89
C ASP A 138 17.84 15.62 21.13
N GLU A 139 17.77 14.57 21.97
CA GLU A 139 18.60 14.37 23.15
C GLU A 139 19.13 12.93 23.20
N PRO A 140 20.35 12.70 23.68
CA PRO A 140 20.91 11.35 23.81
C PRO A 140 20.00 10.42 24.59
N GLY A 141 19.74 9.23 24.04
CA GLY A 141 18.87 8.21 24.63
C GLY A 141 17.37 8.48 24.50
N LYS A 142 16.94 9.59 23.89
CA LYS A 142 15.53 9.85 23.59
C LYS A 142 15.29 9.75 22.07
N VAL A 143 14.46 8.81 21.68
CA VAL A 143 14.06 8.60 20.29
C VAL A 143 12.59 8.93 20.12
N ILE A 144 12.29 9.84 19.20
CA ILE A 144 10.91 10.21 18.85
C ILE A 144 10.63 9.64 17.46
N VAL A 145 9.60 8.79 17.38
CA VAL A 145 9.13 8.19 16.14
C VAL A 145 7.79 8.80 15.77
N THR A 146 7.77 9.54 14.66
CA THR A 146 6.58 10.21 14.14
C THR A 146 5.92 9.34 13.07
N ILE A 147 4.63 9.10 13.20
CA ILE A 147 3.86 8.19 12.35
C ILE A 147 2.79 8.95 11.59
N LEU A 148 2.73 8.75 10.28
CA LEU A 148 1.59 9.09 9.42
C LEU A 148 0.79 7.83 9.15
N SER A 149 -0.52 7.86 9.41
CA SER A 149 -1.43 6.74 9.12
C SER A 149 -1.87 6.73 7.65
N THR A 150 -2.28 5.55 7.16
CA THR A 150 -3.01 5.42 5.87
C THR A 150 -4.48 5.75 6.01
N GLU A 151 -5.02 5.81 7.22
CA GLU A 151 -6.44 6.00 7.49
C GLU A 151 -6.82 7.47 7.69
N GLY A 152 -8.01 7.83 7.23
CA GLY A 152 -8.57 9.16 7.42
C GLY A 152 -7.72 10.27 6.82
N ASP A 153 -7.42 11.27 7.63
CA ASP A 153 -6.56 12.40 7.25
C ASP A 153 -5.07 12.14 7.50
N GLY A 154 -4.71 10.92 7.88
CA GLY A 154 -3.33 10.53 8.20
C GLY A 154 -3.01 10.60 9.69
N THR A 155 -3.91 11.08 10.53
CA THR A 155 -3.72 11.11 11.99
C THR A 155 -3.63 9.67 12.52
N ALA A 156 -2.52 9.35 13.15
CA ALA A 156 -2.36 8.06 13.82
C ALA A 156 -3.00 8.11 15.21
N VAL A 157 -3.84 7.14 15.53
CA VAL A 157 -4.52 7.03 16.82
C VAL A 157 -3.93 5.91 17.66
N ARG A 158 -4.08 6.02 18.99
CA ARG A 158 -3.51 5.03 19.92
C ARG A 158 -4.39 3.80 20.04
N ARG A 159 -5.69 3.99 20.13
CA ARG A 159 -6.67 2.92 20.31
C ARG A 159 -7.88 3.14 19.42
N GLU A 160 -8.44 2.04 18.98
CA GLU A 160 -9.65 1.98 18.16
C GLU A 160 -10.78 1.30 18.94
N SER A 161 -11.95 1.94 18.96
CA SER A 161 -13.16 1.33 19.50
C SER A 161 -13.79 0.41 18.45
N VAL A 162 -13.92 -0.87 18.78
CA VAL A 162 -14.63 -1.85 17.95
C VAL A 162 -16.09 -1.86 18.40
N PRO A 163 -17.02 -1.40 17.54
CA PRO A 163 -18.46 -1.42 17.86
C PRO A 163 -18.96 -2.85 18.02
N GLU A 164 -20.18 -3.00 18.51
CA GLU A 164 -20.81 -4.31 18.69
C GLU A 164 -20.75 -5.13 17.40
N ASN A 165 -20.05 -6.24 17.44
CA ASN A 165 -19.94 -7.21 16.37
C ASN A 165 -20.27 -8.60 16.87
N LYS A 166 -20.64 -9.50 15.94
CA LYS A 166 -20.98 -10.88 16.25
C LYS A 166 -19.73 -11.76 16.22
N ILE A 167 -19.56 -12.58 17.25
CA ILE A 167 -18.58 -13.66 17.28
C ILE A 167 -19.28 -14.97 17.64
N THR A 168 -18.73 -16.09 17.19
CA THR A 168 -19.26 -17.42 17.52
C THR A 168 -18.29 -18.12 18.47
N VAL A 169 -18.81 -18.69 19.53
CA VAL A 169 -18.07 -19.55 20.46
C VAL A 169 -17.98 -20.95 19.88
N THR A 170 -16.76 -21.44 19.61
CA THR A 170 -16.50 -22.79 19.13
C THR A 170 -15.60 -23.51 20.14
N ASP A 171 -15.99 -24.70 20.56
CA ASP A 171 -15.30 -25.50 21.59
C ASP A 171 -15.00 -24.71 22.87
N GLY A 172 -15.98 -23.89 23.29
CA GLY A 172 -15.86 -23.05 24.49
C GLY A 172 -14.93 -21.88 24.36
N LYS A 173 -14.48 -21.51 23.14
CA LYS A 173 -13.53 -20.43 22.87
C LYS A 173 -14.00 -19.53 21.74
N ALA A 174 -13.59 -18.27 21.79
CA ALA A 174 -13.74 -17.32 20.68
C ALA A 174 -12.51 -16.39 20.62
N THR A 175 -11.97 -16.17 19.43
CA THR A 175 -10.84 -15.26 19.23
C THR A 175 -11.35 -13.90 18.81
N LEU A 176 -10.85 -12.84 19.46
CA LEU A 176 -11.13 -11.46 19.12
C LEU A 176 -10.05 -10.92 18.19
N SER A 177 -10.42 -10.00 17.30
CA SER A 177 -9.47 -9.39 16.37
C SER A 177 -8.71 -8.23 17.02
N GLY A 178 -7.40 -8.22 16.89
CA GLY A 178 -6.52 -7.14 17.38
C GLY A 178 -5.66 -7.55 18.56
N LYS A 179 -4.81 -6.61 18.99
CA LYS A 179 -3.90 -6.77 20.14
C LYS A 179 -4.25 -5.78 21.23
N SER A 180 -3.79 -6.05 22.46
CA SER A 180 -3.97 -5.15 23.62
C SER A 180 -5.43 -4.77 23.84
N ILE A 181 -6.33 -5.77 23.86
CA ILE A 181 -7.76 -5.55 24.01
C ILE A 181 -8.11 -5.16 25.44
N ASP A 182 -8.90 -4.07 25.56
CA ASP A 182 -9.44 -3.58 26.85
C ASP A 182 -10.94 -3.26 26.70
N HIS A 183 -11.58 -2.96 27.82
CA HIS A 183 -12.99 -2.59 27.92
C HIS A 183 -13.91 -3.58 27.20
N LEU A 184 -13.59 -4.90 27.27
CA LEU A 184 -14.38 -5.93 26.64
C LEU A 184 -15.75 -6.05 27.29
N VAL A 185 -16.80 -5.84 26.50
CA VAL A 185 -18.20 -6.07 26.88
C VAL A 185 -18.75 -7.21 26.03
N VAL A 186 -19.28 -8.22 26.69
CA VAL A 186 -19.87 -9.41 26.06
C VAL A 186 -21.35 -9.49 26.38
N LYS A 187 -22.20 -9.56 25.35
CA LYS A 187 -23.66 -9.66 25.46
C LYS A 187 -24.19 -10.83 24.66
N ASP A 188 -25.41 -11.24 24.98
CA ASP A 188 -26.17 -12.15 24.11
C ASP A 188 -26.61 -11.42 22.82
N VAL A 189 -27.00 -12.18 21.79
CA VAL A 189 -27.39 -11.62 20.47
C VAL A 189 -28.62 -10.70 20.56
N SER A 190 -29.47 -10.89 21.58
CA SER A 190 -30.62 -10.01 21.81
C SER A 190 -30.25 -8.71 22.50
N GLY A 191 -29.01 -8.59 23.02
CA GLY A 191 -28.51 -7.45 23.78
C GLY A 191 -29.12 -7.35 25.20
N GLY A 192 -29.95 -8.30 25.59
CA GLY A 192 -30.66 -8.27 26.88
C GLY A 192 -29.81 -8.72 28.06
N GLN A 193 -28.83 -9.59 27.85
CA GLN A 193 -27.95 -10.11 28.90
C GLN A 193 -26.50 -9.73 28.64
N THR A 194 -25.84 -9.14 29.65
CA THR A 194 -24.39 -8.90 29.66
C THR A 194 -23.72 -10.00 30.48
N TYR A 195 -22.73 -10.64 29.92
CA TYR A 195 -21.90 -11.65 30.57
C TYR A 195 -20.74 -11.01 31.34
N LYS A 196 -20.30 -11.64 32.41
CA LYS A 196 -19.28 -11.11 33.31
C LYS A 196 -17.97 -11.89 33.18
N GLU A 197 -16.87 -11.15 33.06
CA GLU A 197 -15.52 -11.72 33.13
C GLU A 197 -15.28 -12.38 34.50
N ASN A 198 -14.54 -13.52 34.48
CA ASN A 198 -14.28 -14.40 35.62
C ASN A 198 -15.49 -15.17 36.20
N PHE A 199 -16.68 -14.99 35.60
CA PHE A 199 -17.89 -15.77 35.92
C PHE A 199 -18.35 -16.56 34.70
N ASP A 200 -18.73 -15.86 33.64
CA ASP A 200 -19.25 -16.48 32.44
C ASP A 200 -18.14 -16.79 31.43
N TYR A 201 -17.04 -16.00 31.43
CA TYR A 201 -15.87 -16.20 30.58
C TYR A 201 -14.62 -15.71 31.27
N THR A 202 -13.46 -16.16 30.77
CA THR A 202 -12.14 -15.59 31.04
C THR A 202 -11.56 -15.01 29.77
N PHE A 203 -10.79 -13.94 29.87
CA PHE A 203 -10.17 -13.31 28.71
C PHE A 203 -8.64 -13.30 28.82
N ASP A 204 -7.99 -14.00 27.88
CA ASP A 204 -6.53 -13.99 27.73
C ASP A 204 -6.14 -12.81 26.82
N LYS A 205 -5.66 -11.72 27.44
CA LYS A 205 -5.25 -10.52 26.73
C LYS A 205 -4.05 -10.73 25.79
N ALA A 206 -3.16 -11.67 26.14
CA ALA A 206 -1.97 -11.93 25.33
C ALA A 206 -2.31 -12.59 23.98
N ASN A 207 -3.29 -13.51 24.01
CA ASN A 207 -3.72 -14.26 22.84
C ASN A 207 -5.05 -13.74 22.24
N SER A 208 -5.63 -12.67 22.81
CA SER A 208 -6.95 -12.13 22.43
C SER A 208 -8.03 -13.19 22.42
N LEU A 209 -7.97 -14.12 23.38
CA LEU A 209 -8.81 -15.31 23.45
C LEU A 209 -9.82 -15.22 24.60
N LEU A 210 -11.10 -15.27 24.25
CA LEU A 210 -12.19 -15.45 25.19
C LEU A 210 -12.41 -16.96 25.39
N ALA A 211 -12.39 -17.44 26.63
CA ALA A 211 -12.70 -18.81 26.98
C ALA A 211 -13.90 -18.86 27.96
N VAL A 212 -14.90 -19.66 27.64
CA VAL A 212 -16.11 -19.82 28.42
C VAL A 212 -15.79 -20.64 29.68
N THR A 213 -16.28 -20.22 30.84
CA THR A 213 -16.09 -20.95 32.09
C THR A 213 -17.06 -22.14 32.21
N VAL A 214 -16.74 -23.12 33.06
CA VAL A 214 -17.51 -24.36 33.20
C VAL A 214 -18.94 -24.11 33.65
N ASP A 215 -19.17 -23.10 34.51
CA ASP A 215 -20.49 -22.76 35.06
C ASP A 215 -21.17 -21.62 34.29
N SER A 216 -20.67 -21.31 33.08
CA SER A 216 -21.17 -20.22 32.25
C SER A 216 -22.57 -20.50 31.69
N LYS A 217 -23.32 -19.42 31.50
CA LYS A 217 -24.57 -19.43 30.75
C LYS A 217 -24.38 -19.41 29.22
N ILE A 218 -23.14 -19.28 28.77
CA ILE A 218 -22.77 -19.27 27.35
C ILE A 218 -22.64 -20.74 26.90
N SER A 219 -23.47 -21.14 25.95
CA SER A 219 -23.39 -22.48 25.37
C SER A 219 -22.40 -22.52 24.20
N ASN A 220 -21.90 -23.72 23.87
CA ASN A 220 -21.11 -23.90 22.66
C ASN A 220 -21.96 -23.60 21.41
N ASN A 221 -21.32 -23.09 20.35
CA ASN A 221 -21.96 -22.61 19.11
C ASN A 221 -22.96 -21.46 19.31
N THR A 222 -22.84 -20.70 20.42
CA THR A 222 -23.65 -19.51 20.66
C THR A 222 -22.97 -18.30 19.97
N GLU A 223 -23.76 -17.49 19.28
CA GLU A 223 -23.32 -16.16 18.83
C GLU A 223 -23.40 -15.18 20.00
N LEU A 224 -22.37 -14.37 20.13
CA LEU A 224 -22.27 -13.30 21.12
C LEU A 224 -22.08 -11.95 20.41
N LEU A 225 -22.60 -10.87 21.01
CA LEU A 225 -22.27 -9.51 20.65
C LEU A 225 -21.11 -9.05 21.54
N VAL A 226 -20.03 -8.60 20.94
CA VAL A 226 -18.87 -8.08 21.64
C VAL A 226 -18.54 -6.69 21.18
N SER A 227 -18.19 -5.81 22.13
CA SER A 227 -17.58 -4.50 21.88
C SER A 227 -16.38 -4.33 22.77
N TYR A 228 -15.33 -3.70 22.26
CA TYR A 228 -14.07 -3.54 22.98
C TYR A 228 -13.22 -2.42 22.37
N GLU A 229 -12.16 -2.03 23.05
CA GLU A 229 -11.09 -1.21 22.51
C GLU A 229 -9.87 -2.08 22.23
N ARG A 230 -9.19 -1.81 21.12
CA ARG A 230 -7.94 -2.49 20.76
C ARG A 230 -6.84 -1.49 20.46
N ALA A 231 -5.59 -1.94 20.57
CA ALA A 231 -4.46 -1.16 20.12
C ALA A 231 -4.62 -0.81 18.64
N ASP A 232 -4.35 0.45 18.31
CA ASP A 232 -4.24 0.92 16.94
C ASP A 232 -2.82 1.44 16.68
N VAL A 233 -2.60 2.13 15.58
CA VAL A 233 -1.29 2.40 14.97
C VAL A 233 -0.23 2.84 15.98
N LEU A 234 -0.48 3.85 16.82
CA LEU A 234 0.54 4.34 17.77
C LEU A 234 0.92 3.29 18.81
N GLU A 235 -0.08 2.59 19.40
CA GLU A 235 0.21 1.58 20.42
C GLU A 235 0.87 0.34 19.82
N LEU A 236 0.47 -0.09 18.60
CA LEU A 236 1.10 -1.21 17.90
C LEU A 236 2.57 -0.92 17.58
N VAL A 237 2.87 0.29 17.11
CA VAL A 237 4.24 0.71 16.84
C VAL A 237 5.04 0.81 18.13
N GLU A 238 4.47 1.36 19.21
CA GLU A 238 5.13 1.45 20.50
C GLU A 238 5.47 0.08 21.08
N LEU A 239 4.55 -0.90 20.98
CA LEU A 239 4.80 -2.29 21.38
C LEU A 239 5.92 -2.94 20.55
N ALA A 240 5.94 -2.72 19.23
CA ALA A 240 6.96 -3.26 18.35
C ALA A 240 8.34 -2.66 18.66
N LEU A 241 8.43 -1.34 18.85
CA LEU A 241 9.69 -0.64 19.09
C LEU A 241 10.24 -0.84 20.52
N ASN A 242 9.40 -1.18 21.48
CA ASN A 242 9.83 -1.49 22.85
C ASN A 242 10.18 -2.95 23.07
N HIS A 243 10.10 -3.80 22.03
CA HIS A 243 10.58 -5.18 22.12
C HIS A 243 12.09 -5.23 22.34
N GLU A 244 12.57 -6.22 23.09
CA GLU A 244 13.99 -6.34 23.48
C GLU A 244 14.94 -6.42 22.28
N ASP A 245 14.49 -7.00 21.17
CA ASP A 245 15.29 -7.17 19.94
C ASP A 245 15.23 -5.94 19.02
N ALA A 246 14.36 -4.96 19.29
CA ALA A 246 14.10 -3.84 18.36
C ALA A 246 14.92 -2.59 18.67
N ARG A 247 15.36 -2.40 19.92
CA ARG A 247 16.04 -1.16 20.35
C ARG A 247 17.22 -1.42 21.30
N PRO A 248 18.21 -0.51 21.35
CA PRO A 248 19.20 -0.47 22.42
C PRO A 248 18.53 -0.31 23.78
N LEU A 249 19.11 -0.93 24.82
CA LEU A 249 18.58 -0.85 26.20
C LEU A 249 18.52 0.57 26.76
N THR A 250 19.37 1.47 26.25
CA THR A 250 19.49 2.87 26.71
C THR A 250 18.47 3.81 26.08
N ASP A 251 17.79 3.36 25.00
CA ASP A 251 16.92 4.24 24.23
C ASP A 251 15.50 4.24 24.82
N HIS A 252 15.03 5.44 25.08
CA HIS A 252 13.65 5.70 25.46
C HIS A 252 12.87 6.15 24.23
N VAL A 253 12.05 5.25 23.70
CA VAL A 253 11.29 5.48 22.47
C VAL A 253 9.91 6.02 22.82
N SER A 254 9.53 7.13 22.17
CA SER A 254 8.18 7.69 22.20
C SER A 254 7.60 7.76 20.80
N VAL A 255 6.34 7.36 20.65
CA VAL A 255 5.64 7.32 19.36
C VAL A 255 4.57 8.39 19.35
N VAL A 256 4.57 9.23 18.30
CA VAL A 256 3.65 10.36 18.15
C VAL A 256 3.04 10.37 16.73
N SER A 257 1.85 10.95 16.61
CA SER A 257 1.24 11.18 15.29
C SER A 257 1.89 12.35 14.57
N ALA A 258 1.97 12.28 13.23
CA ALA A 258 2.31 13.43 12.42
C ALA A 258 1.27 14.56 12.59
N GLU A 259 1.72 15.80 12.47
CA GLU A 259 0.85 16.97 12.43
C GLU A 259 0.26 17.10 11.01
N ILE A 260 -1.07 17.22 10.91
CA ILE A 260 -1.76 17.27 9.63
C ILE A 260 -2.11 18.71 9.27
N ILE A 261 -1.56 19.18 8.14
CA ILE A 261 -1.87 20.49 7.55
C ILE A 261 -2.98 20.29 6.53
N LYS A 262 -4.20 20.69 6.91
CA LYS A 262 -5.38 20.57 6.03
C LYS A 262 -5.44 21.71 5.04
N TYR A 263 -5.77 21.37 3.78
CA TYR A 263 -5.99 22.34 2.72
C TYR A 263 -7.13 21.92 1.80
N SER A 264 -7.59 22.84 0.95
CA SER A 264 -8.60 22.54 -0.06
C SER A 264 -8.13 23.00 -1.43
N ILE A 265 -8.59 22.32 -2.47
CA ILE A 265 -8.34 22.68 -3.86
C ILE A 265 -9.65 23.19 -4.45
N SER A 266 -9.64 24.42 -4.98
CA SER A 266 -10.74 25.00 -5.75
C SER A 266 -10.20 25.57 -7.05
N ALA A 267 -10.78 25.14 -8.17
CA ALA A 267 -10.33 25.57 -9.49
C ALA A 267 -11.48 25.68 -10.50
N HIS A 268 -11.36 26.68 -11.39
CA HIS A 268 -12.18 26.80 -12.59
C HIS A 268 -11.42 26.26 -13.79
N ILE A 269 -12.04 25.31 -14.51
CA ILE A 269 -11.45 24.63 -15.66
C ILE A 269 -12.27 24.95 -16.90
N THR A 270 -11.62 25.63 -17.87
CA THR A 270 -12.20 25.88 -19.18
C THR A 270 -11.81 24.73 -20.12
N VAL A 271 -12.79 24.07 -20.74
CA VAL A 271 -12.61 22.96 -21.69
C VAL A 271 -12.87 23.38 -23.12
N TYR A 272 -12.22 22.72 -24.09
CA TYR A 272 -12.54 22.94 -25.51
C TYR A 272 -13.92 22.40 -25.83
N SER A 273 -14.61 23.04 -26.79
CA SER A 273 -15.84 22.52 -27.39
C SER A 273 -15.53 21.23 -28.20
N GLY A 274 -16.10 20.08 -27.80
CA GLY A 274 -15.90 18.80 -28.52
C GLY A 274 -15.91 17.59 -27.59
N PRO A 275 -14.98 17.43 -26.64
CA PRO A 275 -15.06 16.34 -25.68
C PRO A 275 -16.27 16.50 -24.75
N SER A 276 -16.83 15.36 -24.27
CA SER A 276 -17.85 15.43 -23.22
C SER A 276 -17.24 16.06 -21.96
N CYS A 277 -17.84 17.14 -21.49
CA CYS A 277 -17.39 17.88 -20.29
C CYS A 277 -17.24 16.95 -19.08
N SER A 278 -18.16 15.98 -18.92
CA SER A 278 -18.10 15.00 -17.84
C SER A 278 -16.87 14.09 -17.90
N VAL A 279 -16.44 13.67 -19.08
CA VAL A 279 -15.23 12.80 -19.23
C VAL A 279 -13.97 13.56 -18.86
N VAL A 280 -13.88 14.84 -19.24
CA VAL A 280 -12.75 15.70 -18.86
C VAL A 280 -12.75 15.99 -17.36
N GLU A 281 -13.93 16.21 -16.78
CA GLU A 281 -14.11 16.41 -15.34
C GLU A 281 -13.68 15.19 -14.53
N ASP A 282 -14.11 13.99 -14.93
CA ASP A 282 -13.72 12.74 -14.29
C ASP A 282 -12.19 12.54 -14.37
N ALA A 283 -11.61 12.75 -15.55
CA ALA A 283 -10.16 12.64 -15.74
C ALA A 283 -9.36 13.65 -14.88
N ALA A 284 -9.84 14.91 -14.77
CA ALA A 284 -9.22 15.92 -13.93
C ALA A 284 -9.35 15.59 -12.43
N ASN A 285 -10.52 15.09 -12.00
CA ASN A 285 -10.76 14.65 -10.64
C ASN A 285 -9.86 13.47 -10.26
N ASP A 286 -9.69 12.51 -11.15
CA ASP A 286 -8.82 11.36 -10.89
C ASP A 286 -7.33 11.77 -10.85
N ALA A 287 -6.88 12.59 -11.79
CA ALA A 287 -5.51 13.08 -11.81
C ALA A 287 -5.15 13.91 -10.56
N ILE A 288 -6.06 14.78 -10.10
CA ILE A 288 -5.80 15.59 -8.90
C ILE A 288 -5.84 14.75 -7.63
N LYS A 289 -6.71 13.72 -7.54
CA LYS A 289 -6.73 12.77 -6.42
C LYS A 289 -5.42 11.98 -6.34
N ILE A 290 -4.90 11.52 -7.48
CA ILE A 290 -3.60 10.82 -7.54
C ILE A 290 -2.51 11.75 -7.02
N TYR A 291 -2.42 12.99 -7.54
CA TYR A 291 -1.45 13.97 -7.10
C TYR A 291 -1.52 14.26 -5.60
N THR A 292 -2.73 14.54 -5.07
CA THR A 292 -2.90 14.84 -3.64
C THR A 292 -2.54 13.65 -2.75
N ASN A 293 -2.81 12.42 -3.19
CA ASN A 293 -2.48 11.22 -2.44
C ASN A 293 -0.96 10.94 -2.45
N GLU A 294 -0.26 11.18 -3.57
CA GLU A 294 1.20 11.09 -3.67
C GLU A 294 1.89 12.13 -2.77
N ARG A 295 1.34 13.35 -2.70
CA ARG A 295 1.87 14.43 -1.85
C ARG A 295 1.47 14.32 -0.38
N HIS A 296 0.54 13.43 -0.04
CA HIS A 296 0.17 13.16 1.34
C HIS A 296 1.22 12.26 2.01
N ALA A 297 2.41 12.81 2.23
CA ALA A 297 3.51 12.17 2.94
C ALA A 297 4.25 13.23 3.79
N MET A 298 4.96 12.79 4.80
CA MET A 298 5.70 13.70 5.69
C MET A 298 6.85 14.38 4.95
N GLY A 299 6.95 15.71 5.08
CA GLY A 299 8.01 16.51 4.46
C GLY A 299 7.83 16.78 2.96
N GLU A 300 6.68 16.40 2.39
CA GLU A 300 6.41 16.65 0.97
C GLU A 300 5.80 18.03 0.74
N LEU A 301 6.26 18.64 -0.35
CA LEU A 301 5.75 19.93 -0.83
C LEU A 301 4.52 19.71 -1.72
N VAL A 302 3.42 20.41 -1.43
CA VAL A 302 2.30 20.53 -2.36
C VAL A 302 2.48 21.83 -3.16
N ALA A 303 3.12 21.71 -4.32
CA ALA A 303 3.38 22.84 -5.18
C ALA A 303 2.15 23.20 -6.03
N ILE A 304 1.83 24.50 -6.15
CA ILE A 304 0.79 24.99 -7.05
C ILE A 304 1.03 24.56 -8.49
N SER A 305 2.27 24.55 -8.94
CA SER A 305 2.65 24.08 -10.28
C SER A 305 2.27 22.62 -10.52
N GLY A 306 2.39 21.75 -9.50
CA GLY A 306 1.97 20.35 -9.57
C GLY A 306 0.46 20.20 -9.64
N ILE A 307 -0.30 21.04 -8.93
CA ILE A 307 -1.76 21.09 -9.03
C ILE A 307 -2.19 21.49 -10.46
N TYR A 308 -1.57 22.54 -11.04
CA TYR A 308 -1.83 22.93 -12.44
C TYR A 308 -1.52 21.80 -13.41
N GLN A 309 -0.41 21.10 -13.23
CA GLN A 309 0.00 19.98 -14.07
C GLN A 309 -1.04 18.83 -13.99
N ALA A 310 -1.50 18.49 -12.79
CA ALA A 310 -2.48 17.44 -12.58
C ALA A 310 -3.84 17.78 -13.19
N LEU A 311 -4.28 19.05 -13.11
CA LEU A 311 -5.56 19.50 -13.65
C LEU A 311 -5.55 19.74 -15.16
N HIS A 312 -4.36 19.83 -15.80
CA HIS A 312 -4.24 20.09 -17.23
C HIS A 312 -4.29 18.80 -18.06
N VAL A 313 -5.39 18.06 -17.94
CA VAL A 313 -5.65 16.82 -18.69
C VAL A 313 -6.07 17.12 -20.14
N ASN A 314 -6.08 16.08 -20.99
CA ASN A 314 -6.52 16.22 -22.39
C ASN A 314 -7.94 16.78 -22.47
N GLY A 315 -8.13 17.83 -23.28
CA GLY A 315 -9.41 18.55 -23.43
C GLY A 315 -9.52 19.82 -22.60
N VAL A 316 -8.59 20.05 -21.67
CA VAL A 316 -8.52 21.30 -20.88
C VAL A 316 -7.80 22.38 -21.67
N LYS A 317 -8.46 23.54 -21.81
CA LYS A 317 -7.89 24.75 -22.43
C LYS A 317 -7.17 25.62 -21.42
N LYS A 318 -7.77 25.82 -20.24
CA LYS A 318 -7.26 26.72 -19.19
C LYS A 318 -7.67 26.20 -17.82
N VAL A 319 -6.78 26.31 -16.87
CA VAL A 319 -7.03 26.11 -15.44
C VAL A 319 -6.81 27.43 -14.72
N GLN A 320 -7.73 27.83 -13.88
CA GLN A 320 -7.61 28.94 -12.95
C GLN A 320 -7.78 28.39 -11.55
N LEU A 321 -6.71 28.42 -10.77
CA LEU A 321 -6.69 27.93 -9.39
C LEU A 321 -7.09 29.08 -8.45
N ASP A 322 -8.12 28.86 -7.62
CA ASP A 322 -8.55 29.81 -6.60
C ASP A 322 -7.93 29.49 -5.23
N GLN A 323 -7.74 28.19 -4.94
CA GLN A 323 -7.08 27.69 -3.74
C GLN A 323 -6.31 26.41 -4.07
N PRO A 324 -5.11 26.20 -3.44
CA PRO A 324 -4.40 27.10 -2.53
C PRO A 324 -3.76 28.29 -3.26
N LEU A 325 -3.56 29.43 -2.55
CA LEU A 325 -2.96 30.64 -3.11
C LEU A 325 -1.42 30.62 -3.14
N GLN A 326 -0.83 29.73 -2.36
CA GLN A 326 0.62 29.53 -2.27
C GLN A 326 0.94 28.05 -2.07
N ASP A 327 2.18 27.67 -2.33
CA ASP A 327 2.68 26.33 -2.06
C ASP A 327 2.49 25.97 -0.59
N ILE A 328 2.18 24.70 -0.31
CA ILE A 328 2.02 24.20 1.06
C ILE A 328 3.29 23.44 1.42
N GLU A 329 4.13 24.11 2.19
CA GLU A 329 5.36 23.53 2.71
C GLU A 329 5.08 22.73 3.98
N THR A 330 5.65 21.54 4.07
CA THR A 330 5.59 20.69 5.26
C THR A 330 6.99 20.38 5.79
N THR A 331 7.11 20.29 7.09
CA THR A 331 8.31 19.76 7.75
C THR A 331 8.29 18.24 7.76
N LYS A 332 9.41 17.59 8.09
CA LYS A 332 9.48 16.12 8.25
C LYS A 332 8.50 15.54 9.28
N LEU A 333 7.89 16.38 10.11
CA LEU A 333 6.92 15.99 11.14
C LEU A 333 5.47 16.28 10.73
N GLN A 334 5.30 16.91 9.59
CA GLN A 334 4.01 17.38 9.08
C GLN A 334 3.68 16.73 7.75
N ALA A 335 2.41 16.47 7.49
CA ALA A 335 1.90 16.01 6.22
C ALA A 335 0.73 16.88 5.76
N ALA A 336 0.70 17.23 4.48
CA ALA A 336 -0.41 17.98 3.90
C ALA A 336 -1.56 17.03 3.54
N TYR A 337 -2.79 17.36 3.91
CA TYR A 337 -4.00 16.58 3.58
C TYR A 337 -5.03 17.42 2.86
N CYS A 338 -5.42 16.98 1.66
CA CYS A 338 -6.47 17.65 0.90
C CYS A 338 -7.84 17.23 1.40
N GLU A 339 -8.51 18.14 2.17
CA GLU A 339 -9.80 17.86 2.77
C GLU A 339 -10.95 17.93 1.75
N LYS A 340 -10.82 18.81 0.75
CA LYS A 340 -11.87 19.03 -0.25
C LYS A 340 -11.28 19.42 -1.60
N ILE A 341 -11.82 18.81 -2.66
CA ILE A 341 -11.57 19.19 -4.05
C ILE A 341 -12.88 19.69 -4.65
N SER A 342 -12.87 20.88 -5.24
CA SER A 342 -14.00 21.52 -5.89
C SER A 342 -13.60 22.04 -7.25
N LEU A 343 -14.00 21.35 -8.31
CA LEU A 343 -13.73 21.74 -9.70
C LEU A 343 -15.02 22.31 -10.33
N THR A 344 -14.91 23.45 -10.99
CA THR A 344 -16.00 24.06 -11.75
C THR A 344 -15.62 24.03 -13.23
N MET A 345 -16.45 23.39 -14.05
CA MET A 345 -16.19 23.24 -15.48
C MET A 345 -16.91 24.32 -16.28
N GLU A 346 -16.23 24.93 -17.23
CA GLU A 346 -16.79 25.89 -18.20
C GLU A 346 -16.43 25.45 -19.62
N ILE A 347 -17.42 25.48 -20.54
CA ILE A 347 -17.17 25.19 -21.95
C ILE A 347 -16.75 26.49 -22.63
N PHE A 348 -15.62 26.43 -23.33
CA PHE A 348 -15.20 27.56 -24.17
C PHE A 348 -16.11 27.64 -25.38
N ASN A 349 -16.94 28.70 -25.42
CA ASN A 349 -17.70 29.07 -26.61
C ASN A 349 -16.87 30.10 -27.39
N GLU A 350 -16.51 29.76 -28.64
CA GLU A 350 -15.90 30.72 -29.56
C GLU A 350 -16.83 31.84 -29.93
#